data_fe459f89c4bac344e5969492fbdd66c7
#
_entry.id   fe459f89c4bac344e5969492fbdd66c7
#
_cell.length_a   1.000
_cell.length_b   1.000
_cell.length_c   1.000
_cell.angle_alpha   90.00
_cell.angle_beta   90.00
_cell.angle_gamma   90.00
#
_symmetry.space_group_name_H-M   'P 1'
#
loop_
_entity.id
_entity.type
_entity.pdbx_description
1 polymer ?
#
loop_
_entity_poly.entity_id
_entity_poly.type
_entity_poly.pdbx_seq_one_letter_code
_entity_poly.pdbx_strand_id
1 'polypeptide(L)' 'MVIKTQIDIYVLELKVDDTVDDALAQIDSKGYAIPYEADGRRLTKCGVAISSEVRNIVHWRAVDKDDKVIDEQKF' A
#
# COMPACT_ATOMS: atom_id res chain seq x y z
N MET A 1 8.22 1.35 -1.11
CA MET A 1 8.78 -0.03 -1.17
C MET A 1 8.05 -0.84 -2.21
N VAL A 2 8.78 -1.60 -3.02
CA VAL A 2 8.18 -2.46 -4.06
C VAL A 2 8.67 -3.88 -3.86
N ILE A 3 7.74 -4.83 -3.83
CA ILE A 3 8.03 -6.26 -3.75
C ILE A 3 7.48 -6.92 -5.01
N LYS A 4 8.32 -7.69 -5.71
CA LYS A 4 7.95 -8.36 -6.95
C LYS A 4 8.06 -9.87 -6.78
N THR A 5 7.03 -10.59 -7.20
CA THR A 5 7.04 -12.05 -7.34
C THR A 5 6.83 -12.40 -8.81
N GLN A 6 6.71 -13.68 -9.13
CA GLN A 6 6.43 -14.10 -10.52
C GLN A 6 5.07 -13.63 -11.03
N ILE A 7 4.09 -13.53 -10.14
CA ILE A 7 2.70 -13.23 -10.51
C ILE A 7 2.16 -11.95 -9.89
N ASP A 8 2.86 -11.37 -8.91
CA ASP A 8 2.38 -10.20 -8.16
C ASP A 8 3.43 -9.11 -8.08
N ILE A 9 2.95 -7.87 -8.03
CA ILE A 9 3.74 -6.70 -7.66
C ILE A 9 3.02 -6.00 -6.51
N TYR A 10 3.73 -5.76 -5.42
CA TYR A 10 3.20 -5.04 -4.26
C TYR A 10 3.92 -3.70 -4.13
N VAL A 11 3.15 -2.62 -4.08
CA VAL A 11 3.67 -1.26 -3.82
C VAL A 11 3.18 -0.84 -2.45
N LEU A 12 4.11 -0.63 -1.51
CA LEU A 12 3.79 -0.33 -0.13
C LEU A 12 4.27 1.08 0.24
N GLU A 13 3.46 1.78 1.03
CA GLU A 13 3.84 3.04 1.67
C GLU A 13 3.58 2.92 3.16
N LEU A 14 4.61 3.24 3.96
CA LEU A 14 4.52 3.24 5.42
C LEU A 14 4.40 4.68 5.92
N LYS A 15 3.47 4.91 6.83
CA LYS A 15 3.27 6.21 7.47
C LYS A 15 3.35 6.05 8.98
N VAL A 16 4.13 6.91 9.62
CA VAL A 16 4.24 6.94 11.08
C VAL A 16 3.32 8.05 11.60
N ASP A 17 2.44 7.69 12.53
CA ASP A 17 1.48 8.61 13.15
C ASP A 17 0.57 9.31 12.12
N ASP A 18 0.21 8.56 11.07
CA ASP A 18 -0.65 9.03 9.99
C ASP A 18 -1.58 7.89 9.57
N THR A 19 -2.39 8.10 8.54
CA THR A 19 -3.46 7.17 8.15
C THR A 19 -3.09 6.30 6.95
N VAL A 20 -3.77 5.17 6.80
CA VAL A 20 -3.66 4.35 5.58
C VAL A 20 -4.20 5.09 4.36
N ASP A 21 -5.20 5.96 4.53
CA ASP A 21 -5.73 6.79 3.45
C ASP A 21 -4.65 7.70 2.89
N ASP A 22 -3.88 8.35 3.76
CA ASP A 22 -2.77 9.21 3.34
C ASP A 22 -1.64 8.41 2.70
N ALA A 23 -1.36 7.21 3.20
CA ALA A 23 -0.36 6.34 2.61
C ALA A 23 -0.74 5.93 1.18
N LEU A 24 -1.99 5.50 0.98
CA LEU A 24 -2.50 5.12 -0.34
C LEU A 24 -2.56 6.32 -1.29
N ALA A 25 -2.98 7.48 -0.78
CA ALA A 25 -3.00 8.72 -1.57
C ALA A 25 -1.59 9.10 -2.02
N GLN A 26 -0.57 8.88 -1.20
CA GLN A 26 0.81 9.16 -1.57
C GLN A 26 1.32 8.24 -2.67
N ILE A 27 0.95 6.95 -2.65
CA ILE A 27 1.29 6.03 -3.73
C ILE A 27 0.76 6.57 -5.06
N ASP A 28 -0.49 7.02 -5.09
CA ASP A 28 -1.13 7.53 -6.30
C ASP A 28 -0.55 8.89 -6.71
N SER A 29 -0.41 9.84 -5.78
CA SER A 29 0.03 11.20 -6.10
C SER A 29 1.48 11.26 -6.55
N LYS A 30 2.34 10.36 -6.06
CA LYS A 30 3.75 10.27 -6.47
C LYS A 30 3.98 9.29 -7.62
N GLY A 31 2.92 8.62 -8.07
CA GLY A 31 2.99 7.72 -9.20
C GLY A 31 3.85 6.47 -8.99
N TYR A 32 3.99 6.00 -7.76
CA TYR A 32 4.85 4.86 -7.45
C TYR A 32 4.41 3.58 -8.15
N ALA A 33 3.12 3.42 -8.45
CA ALA A 33 2.59 2.23 -9.11
C ALA A 33 2.64 2.33 -10.65
N ILE A 34 2.81 3.53 -11.21
CA ILE A 34 2.75 3.77 -12.65
C ILE A 34 3.69 2.86 -13.46
N PRO A 35 4.98 2.66 -13.06
CA PRO A 35 5.88 1.81 -13.83
C PRO A 35 5.42 0.36 -13.95
N TYR A 36 4.49 -0.07 -13.11
CA TYR A 36 4.06 -1.46 -13.01
C TYR A 36 2.66 -1.72 -13.57
N GLU A 37 1.92 -0.68 -13.97
CA GLU A 37 0.54 -0.81 -14.42
C GLU A 37 0.40 -1.65 -15.70
N ALA A 38 1.40 -1.59 -16.57
CA ALA A 38 1.42 -2.33 -17.83
C ALA A 38 2.22 -3.63 -17.77
N ASP A 39 2.69 -4.03 -16.60
CA ASP A 39 3.59 -5.19 -16.44
C ASP A 39 2.87 -6.53 -16.70
N GLY A 40 1.56 -6.60 -16.44
CA GLY A 40 0.78 -7.83 -16.61
C GLY A 40 0.66 -8.66 -15.35
N ARG A 41 1.47 -8.40 -14.33
CA ARG A 41 1.33 -9.03 -13.03
C ARG A 41 0.20 -8.35 -12.24
N ARG A 42 -0.33 -9.07 -11.27
CA ARG A 42 -1.36 -8.50 -10.40
C ARG A 42 -0.75 -7.42 -9.50
N LEU A 43 -1.23 -6.19 -9.64
CA LEU A 43 -0.73 -5.05 -8.88
C LEU A 43 -1.58 -4.85 -7.63
N THR A 44 -0.92 -4.79 -6.47
CA THR A 44 -1.55 -4.50 -5.19
C THR A 44 -0.86 -3.30 -4.56
N LYS A 45 -1.64 -2.31 -4.13
CA LYS A 45 -1.14 -1.14 -3.38
C LYS A 45 -1.50 -1.34 -1.92
N CYS A 46 -0.57 -1.07 -1.02
CA CYS A 46 -0.79 -1.26 0.41
C CYS A 46 -0.32 -0.05 1.20
N GLY A 47 -1.24 0.54 1.97
CA GLY A 47 -0.92 1.56 2.95
C GLY A 47 -0.78 0.92 4.33
N VAL A 48 0.28 1.27 5.05
CA VAL A 48 0.57 0.77 6.39
C VAL A 48 0.74 1.94 7.34
N ALA A 49 -0.07 1.98 8.39
CA ALA A 49 0.01 2.99 9.43
C ALA A 49 0.69 2.41 10.67
N ILE A 50 1.74 3.08 11.11
CA ILE A 50 2.53 2.70 12.28
C ILE A 50 2.35 3.77 13.35
N SER A 51 2.13 3.35 14.60
CA SER A 51 2.07 4.27 15.73
C SER A 51 3.41 4.30 16.43
N SER A 52 4.00 5.50 16.58
CA SER A 52 5.22 5.69 17.35
C SER A 52 4.97 5.51 18.85
N GLU A 53 3.76 5.76 19.32
CA GLU A 53 3.38 5.59 20.72
C GLU A 53 3.42 4.12 21.15
N VAL A 54 2.77 3.25 20.37
CA VAL A 54 2.75 1.81 20.66
C VAL A 54 3.86 1.04 19.95
N ARG A 55 4.60 1.71 19.05
CA ARG A 55 5.74 1.15 18.30
C ARG A 55 5.36 -0.10 17.52
N ASN A 56 4.21 -0.04 16.84
CA ASN A 56 3.70 -1.18 16.09
C ASN A 56 2.79 -0.72 14.96
N ILE A 57 2.50 -1.63 14.03
CA ILE A 57 1.50 -1.42 13.01
C ILE A 57 0.13 -1.39 13.69
N VAL A 58 -0.67 -0.35 13.40
CA VAL A 58 -2.02 -0.21 13.95
C VAL A 58 -3.11 -0.36 12.90
N HIS A 59 -2.75 -0.26 11.62
CA HIS A 59 -3.72 -0.38 10.52
C HIS A 59 -2.97 -0.63 9.22
N TRP A 60 -3.48 -1.52 8.37
CA TRP A 60 -3.03 -1.61 6.98
C TRP A 60 -4.23 -1.90 6.08
N ARG A 61 -4.14 -1.43 4.84
CA ARG A 61 -5.17 -1.68 3.83
C ARG A 61 -4.50 -1.95 2.49
N ALA A 62 -4.90 -3.05 1.85
CA ALA A 62 -4.46 -3.41 0.52
C ALA A 62 -5.59 -3.17 -0.47
N VAL A 63 -5.27 -2.52 -1.59
CA VAL A 63 -6.21 -2.24 -2.67
C VAL A 63 -5.63 -2.72 -4.00
N ASP A 64 -6.51 -3.00 -4.97
CA ASP A 64 -6.08 -3.34 -6.32
C ASP A 64 -5.75 -2.08 -7.14
N LYS A 65 -5.44 -2.26 -8.42
CA LYS A 65 -5.10 -1.14 -9.31
C LYS A 65 -6.23 -0.13 -9.47
N ASP A 66 -7.47 -0.53 -9.21
CA ASP A 66 -8.66 0.32 -9.31
C ASP A 66 -9.11 0.86 -7.95
N ASP A 67 -8.23 0.78 -6.95
CA ASP A 67 -8.46 1.24 -5.57
C ASP A 67 -9.57 0.47 -4.84
N LYS A 68 -9.89 -0.73 -5.32
CA LYS A 68 -10.84 -1.60 -4.65
C LYS A 68 -10.15 -2.34 -3.51
N VAL A 69 -10.73 -2.30 -2.31
CA VAL A 69 -10.15 -2.95 -1.13
C VAL A 69 -10.14 -4.48 -1.31
N ILE A 70 -8.94 -5.05 -1.20
CA ILE A 70 -8.71 -6.49 -1.24
C ILE A 70 -8.73 -7.05 0.17
N ASP A 71 -8.05 -6.38 1.09
CA ASP A 71 -7.95 -6.81 2.49
C ASP A 71 -7.60 -5.62 3.37
N GLU A 72 -7.95 -5.72 4.64
CA GLU A 72 -7.74 -4.64 5.59
C GLU A 72 -7.73 -5.20 7.02
N GLN A 73 -6.81 -4.69 7.86
CA GLN A 73 -6.71 -5.07 9.24
C GLN A 73 -6.49 -3.84 10.11
N LYS A 74 -7.34 -3.64 11.10
CA LYS A 74 -7.17 -2.67 12.18
C LYS A 74 -6.87 -3.39 13.48
N PHE A 75 -5.89 -2.90 14.20
CA PHE A 75 -5.48 -3.48 15.48
C PHE A 75 -5.87 -2.61 16.67
#